data_f4de552e5e7d1efe730a2a3992cc533e
#
_entry.id   f4de552e5e7d1efe730a2a3992cc533e
#
_cell.length_a   1.000
_cell.length_b   1.000
_cell.length_c   1.000
_cell.angle_alpha   90.00
_cell.angle_beta   90.00
_cell.angle_gamma   90.00
#
_symmetry.space_group_name_H-M   'P 1'
#
loop_
_entity.id
_entity.type
_entity.pdbx_description
1 polymer ?
#
loop_
_entity_poly.entity_id
_entity_poly.type
_entity_poly.pdbx_seq_one_letter_code
_entity_poly.pdbx_strand_id
1 'polypeptide(L)'
;PAIECWATSYPQAVNCSWRLSPDPLLDTDFVATYRHGTDTGECTLTGPRSCSFGDLQVFSLAPYELNVTAWNPLGAASGILPFLLENIIKPDPPEALRVSPIPGEPQKLLLEWNPPSSWPFPEYFPLQYRIRYSRDNDSDPTTVGPYELTSHTLTDLEPATLHHIQVAAKDLVDSGEFSAWSPRASGTPWVG
;
A
#
# COMPACT_ATOMS: atom_id res chain seq x y z
N PRO A 1 -3.75 -12.79 -19.51
CA PRO A 1 -3.67 -12.52 -18.05
C PRO A 1 -3.97 -11.04 -17.74
N ALA A 2 -4.72 -10.83 -16.67
CA ALA A 2 -4.98 -9.49 -16.15
C ALA A 2 -3.94 -9.20 -15.07
N ILE A 3 -3.07 -8.21 -15.30
CA ILE A 3 -1.87 -7.95 -14.52
C ILE A 3 -2.06 -6.71 -13.64
N GLU A 4 -1.55 -6.77 -12.42
CA GLU A 4 -1.49 -5.65 -11.48
C GLU A 4 -0.08 -5.57 -10.91
N CYS A 5 0.49 -4.37 -10.85
CA CYS A 5 1.83 -4.14 -10.31
C CYS A 5 1.81 -3.01 -9.28
N TRP A 6 2.55 -3.19 -8.18
CA TRP A 6 2.70 -2.19 -7.13
C TRP A 6 4.14 -2.12 -6.64
N ALA A 7 4.60 -0.90 -6.35
CA ALA A 7 5.87 -0.68 -5.66
C ALA A 7 5.57 -0.41 -4.19
N THR A 8 5.49 -1.47 -3.39
CA THR A 8 5.22 -1.38 -1.94
C THR A 8 6.47 -1.09 -1.12
N SER A 9 7.64 -1.37 -1.69
CA SER A 9 8.95 -1.16 -1.07
C SER A 9 9.82 -0.24 -1.93
N TYR A 10 9.20 0.79 -2.51
CA TYR A 10 9.89 1.77 -3.35
C TYR A 10 11.09 2.39 -2.61
N PRO A 11 12.29 2.54 -3.22
CA PRO A 11 12.61 2.28 -4.63
C PRO A 11 13.24 0.90 -4.90
N GLN A 12 13.07 -0.08 -4.03
CA GLN A 12 13.78 -1.35 -4.12
C GLN A 12 13.20 -2.32 -5.15
N ALA A 13 11.88 -2.47 -5.19
CA ALA A 13 11.28 -3.50 -6.03
C ALA A 13 9.87 -3.19 -6.47
N VAL A 14 9.48 -3.79 -7.58
CA VAL A 14 8.09 -3.85 -8.06
C VAL A 14 7.59 -5.26 -7.89
N ASN A 15 6.40 -5.41 -7.33
CA ASN A 15 5.72 -6.69 -7.15
C ASN A 15 4.50 -6.73 -8.05
N CYS A 16 4.37 -7.79 -8.84
CA CYS A 16 3.27 -7.95 -9.79
C CYS A 16 2.54 -9.26 -9.55
N SER A 17 1.26 -9.24 -9.82
CA SER A 17 0.41 -10.43 -9.77
C SER A 17 -0.57 -10.42 -10.94
N TRP A 18 -1.15 -11.56 -11.26
CA TRP A 18 -2.07 -11.67 -12.37
C TRP A 18 -3.16 -12.69 -12.12
N ARG A 19 -4.21 -12.58 -12.91
CA ARG A 19 -5.35 -13.49 -12.90
C ARG A 19 -5.63 -13.96 -14.32
N LEU A 20 -6.14 -15.18 -14.41
CA LEU A 20 -6.69 -15.73 -15.65
C LEU A 20 -8.21 -15.81 -15.53
N SER A 21 -8.92 -15.43 -16.58
CA SER A 21 -10.38 -15.50 -16.60
C SER A 21 -10.82 -16.03 -17.98
N PRO A 22 -11.49 -17.19 -18.03
CA PRO A 22 -11.71 -18.14 -16.95
C PRO A 22 -10.43 -18.85 -16.49
N ASP A 23 -10.43 -19.41 -15.28
CA ASP A 23 -9.31 -20.23 -14.83
C ASP A 23 -9.18 -21.50 -15.70
N PRO A 24 -7.95 -21.82 -16.15
CA PRO A 24 -7.73 -23.00 -16.95
C PRO A 24 -7.92 -24.27 -16.11
N LEU A 25 -8.43 -25.32 -16.74
CA LEU A 25 -8.59 -26.63 -16.11
C LEU A 25 -7.29 -27.44 -16.10
N LEU A 26 -6.31 -27.05 -16.90
CA LEU A 26 -5.02 -27.70 -17.02
C LEU A 26 -3.96 -26.92 -16.25
N ASP A 27 -2.93 -27.62 -15.81
CA ASP A 27 -1.76 -27.00 -15.22
C ASP A 27 -1.18 -25.99 -16.20
N THR A 28 -0.95 -24.78 -15.71
CA THR A 28 -0.50 -23.66 -16.53
C THR A 28 0.80 -23.11 -15.96
N ASP A 29 1.79 -22.95 -16.82
CA ASP A 29 3.07 -22.33 -16.48
C ASP A 29 3.08 -20.88 -16.93
N PHE A 30 3.93 -20.08 -16.27
CA PHE A 30 4.04 -18.65 -16.54
C PHE A 30 5.48 -18.24 -16.75
N VAL A 31 5.69 -17.31 -17.68
CA VAL A 31 6.95 -16.61 -17.88
C VAL A 31 6.66 -15.11 -17.77
N ALA A 32 7.36 -14.43 -16.89
CA ALA A 32 7.20 -13.00 -16.68
C ALA A 32 8.52 -12.27 -16.94
N THR A 33 8.45 -11.24 -17.77
CA THR A 33 9.60 -10.40 -18.13
C THR A 33 9.21 -8.93 -18.08
N TYR A 34 10.17 -8.06 -17.83
CA TYR A 34 9.93 -6.62 -17.89
C TYR A 34 10.85 -5.97 -18.92
N ARG A 35 10.42 -4.82 -19.43
CA ARG A 35 11.19 -3.96 -20.31
C ARG A 35 11.08 -2.50 -19.85
N HIS A 36 12.23 -1.81 -19.89
CA HIS A 36 12.31 -0.37 -19.63
C HIS A 36 13.27 0.23 -20.63
N GLY A 37 12.74 0.94 -21.63
CA GLY A 37 13.56 1.42 -22.74
C GLY A 37 14.17 0.27 -23.54
N THR A 38 15.49 0.20 -23.58
CA THR A 38 16.22 -0.90 -24.21
C THR A 38 16.60 -2.00 -23.24
N ASP A 39 16.40 -1.79 -21.93
CA ASP A 39 16.73 -2.77 -20.90
C ASP A 39 15.59 -3.77 -20.75
N THR A 40 15.95 -5.04 -20.67
CA THR A 40 15.02 -6.13 -20.43
C THR A 40 15.52 -6.99 -19.30
N GLY A 41 14.60 -7.61 -18.58
CA GLY A 41 14.97 -8.51 -17.49
C GLY A 41 13.86 -9.48 -17.17
N GLU A 42 14.19 -10.41 -16.29
CA GLU A 42 13.23 -11.38 -15.77
C GLU A 42 12.50 -10.81 -14.56
N CYS A 43 11.19 -10.98 -14.53
CA CYS A 43 10.42 -10.81 -13.31
C CYS A 43 10.39 -12.15 -12.59
N THR A 44 11.12 -12.26 -11.49
CA THR A 44 11.33 -13.53 -10.79
C THR A 44 10.04 -13.97 -10.12
N LEU A 45 9.61 -15.19 -10.42
CA LEU A 45 8.36 -15.73 -9.82
C LEU A 45 8.49 -15.84 -8.30
N THR A 46 7.51 -15.30 -7.60
CA THR A 46 7.43 -15.29 -6.14
C THR A 46 6.28 -16.13 -5.60
N GLY A 47 5.42 -16.61 -6.48
CA GLY A 47 4.27 -17.42 -6.17
C GLY A 47 3.66 -17.99 -7.43
N PRO A 48 2.50 -18.69 -7.34
CA PRO A 48 1.87 -19.31 -8.50
C PRO A 48 1.49 -18.31 -9.59
N ARG A 49 1.16 -17.07 -9.20
CA ARG A 49 0.70 -16.03 -10.14
C ARG A 49 1.24 -14.66 -9.72
N SER A 50 2.52 -14.62 -9.33
CA SER A 50 3.16 -13.38 -8.92
C SER A 50 4.64 -13.40 -9.22
N CYS A 51 5.22 -12.21 -9.36
CA CYS A 51 6.65 -12.03 -9.59
C CYS A 51 7.14 -10.70 -9.01
N SER A 52 8.46 -10.56 -8.92
CA SER A 52 9.10 -9.35 -8.43
C SER A 52 10.37 -9.07 -9.23
N PHE A 53 10.65 -7.80 -9.45
CA PHE A 53 11.94 -7.37 -10.02
C PHE A 53 12.43 -6.11 -9.32
N GLY A 54 13.77 -5.95 -9.28
CA GLY A 54 14.46 -4.83 -8.67
C GLY A 54 15.27 -4.02 -9.68
N ASP A 55 16.31 -3.36 -9.19
CA ASP A 55 17.20 -2.49 -9.99
C ASP A 55 16.43 -1.41 -10.74
N LEU A 56 15.52 -0.74 -10.03
CA LEU A 56 14.63 0.24 -10.61
C LEU A 56 15.38 1.52 -10.96
N GLN A 57 15.06 2.11 -12.11
CA GLN A 57 15.51 3.45 -12.48
C GLN A 57 14.49 4.49 -12.01
N VAL A 58 14.73 5.04 -10.83
CA VAL A 58 13.88 6.08 -10.27
C VAL A 58 14.03 7.38 -11.07
N PHE A 59 13.01 8.21 -11.06
CA PHE A 59 12.94 9.48 -11.80
C PHE A 59 13.00 9.32 -13.33
N SER A 60 12.79 8.11 -13.84
CA SER A 60 12.70 7.88 -15.27
C SER A 60 11.33 8.31 -15.81
N LEU A 61 11.33 8.99 -16.94
CA LEU A 61 10.10 9.36 -17.64
C LEU A 61 9.63 8.27 -18.61
N ALA A 62 10.46 7.25 -18.84
CA ALA A 62 10.12 6.13 -19.72
C ALA A 62 9.27 5.10 -18.97
N PRO A 63 8.22 4.56 -19.62
CA PRO A 63 7.40 3.55 -18.98
C PRO A 63 8.11 2.21 -18.87
N TYR A 64 7.76 1.46 -17.83
CA TYR A 64 8.03 0.04 -17.73
C TYR A 64 6.91 -0.73 -18.42
N GLU A 65 7.24 -1.91 -18.92
CA GLU A 65 6.24 -2.86 -19.43
C GLU A 65 6.50 -4.22 -18.80
N LEU A 66 5.46 -4.78 -18.17
CA LEU A 66 5.49 -6.16 -17.72
C LEU A 66 4.76 -7.04 -18.73
N ASN A 67 5.40 -8.12 -19.14
CA ASN A 67 4.82 -9.12 -20.03
C ASN A 67 4.70 -10.43 -19.27
N VAL A 68 3.50 -10.98 -19.21
CA VAL A 68 3.24 -12.29 -18.62
C VAL A 68 2.66 -13.19 -19.70
N THR A 69 3.32 -14.32 -19.94
CA THR A 69 2.85 -15.35 -20.86
C THR A 69 2.45 -16.58 -20.06
N ALA A 70 1.20 -16.99 -20.21
CA ALA A 70 0.65 -18.21 -19.66
C ALA A 70 0.65 -19.28 -20.75
N TRP A 71 1.09 -20.48 -20.43
CA TRP A 71 1.09 -21.57 -21.40
C TRP A 71 0.77 -22.90 -20.75
N ASN A 72 0.08 -23.75 -21.51
CA ASN A 72 -0.26 -25.11 -21.16
C ASN A 72 -0.37 -25.95 -22.43
N PRO A 73 -0.73 -27.25 -22.38
CA PRO A 73 -0.82 -28.07 -23.57
C PRO A 73 -1.79 -27.59 -24.66
N LEU A 74 -2.74 -26.69 -24.33
CA LEU A 74 -3.68 -26.12 -25.28
C LEU A 74 -3.17 -24.89 -26.01
N GLY A 75 -2.05 -24.30 -25.57
CA GLY A 75 -1.48 -23.13 -26.20
C GLY A 75 -0.95 -22.10 -25.22
N ALA A 76 -0.71 -20.88 -25.70
CA ALA A 76 -0.16 -19.79 -24.94
C ALA A 76 -0.97 -18.49 -25.12
N ALA A 77 -1.02 -17.68 -24.07
CA ALA A 77 -1.61 -16.35 -24.11
C ALA A 77 -0.77 -15.37 -23.30
N SER A 78 -0.61 -14.15 -23.79
CA SER A 78 0.18 -13.12 -23.15
C SER A 78 -0.67 -11.92 -22.76
N GLY A 79 -0.26 -11.27 -21.65
CA GLY A 79 -0.78 -9.98 -21.25
C GLY A 79 0.38 -9.02 -21.03
N ILE A 80 0.14 -7.74 -21.26
CA ILE A 80 1.14 -6.68 -21.08
C ILE A 80 0.51 -5.58 -20.22
N LEU A 81 1.29 -5.10 -19.23
CA LEU A 81 0.93 -3.94 -18.43
C LEU A 81 2.02 -2.88 -18.55
N PRO A 82 1.78 -1.78 -19.25
CA PRO A 82 2.68 -0.63 -19.19
C PRO A 82 2.37 0.23 -17.97
N PHE A 83 3.39 0.80 -17.34
CA PHE A 83 3.21 1.69 -16.19
C PHE A 83 4.41 2.63 -16.03
N LEU A 84 4.14 3.80 -15.47
CA LEU A 84 5.18 4.66 -14.92
C LEU A 84 5.41 4.26 -13.47
N LEU A 85 6.68 4.15 -13.07
CA LEU A 85 7.04 3.67 -11.75
C LEU A 85 6.38 4.49 -10.63
N GLU A 86 6.34 5.80 -10.77
CA GLU A 86 5.74 6.71 -9.79
C GLU A 86 4.23 6.54 -9.62
N ASN A 87 3.52 6.01 -10.63
CA ASN A 87 2.08 5.82 -10.57
C ASN A 87 1.67 4.56 -9.82
N ILE A 88 2.60 3.63 -9.59
CA ILE A 88 2.32 2.37 -8.90
C ILE A 88 2.88 2.32 -7.49
N ILE A 89 3.34 3.44 -6.96
CA ILE A 89 3.83 3.51 -5.57
C ILE A 89 2.63 3.38 -4.64
N LYS A 90 2.65 2.33 -3.82
CA LYS A 90 1.59 2.05 -2.86
C LYS A 90 2.21 1.36 -1.65
N PRO A 91 2.50 2.11 -0.58
CA PRO A 91 3.08 1.52 0.63
C PRO A 91 2.16 0.46 1.25
N ASP A 92 2.73 -0.40 2.07
CA ASP A 92 1.93 -1.23 2.98
C ASP A 92 1.32 -0.36 4.08
N PRO A 93 0.31 -0.85 4.80
CA PRO A 93 -0.29 -0.08 5.89
C PRO A 93 0.72 0.26 6.99
N PRO A 94 0.55 1.41 7.67
CA PRO A 94 1.33 1.72 8.87
C PRO A 94 1.20 0.63 9.94
N GLU A 95 2.19 0.54 10.79
CA GLU A 95 2.31 -0.51 11.80
C GLU A 95 2.24 0.06 13.22
N ALA A 96 1.92 -0.79 14.18
CA ALA A 96 1.97 -0.50 15.61
C ALA A 96 1.16 0.74 16.00
N LEU A 97 -0.04 0.90 15.43
CA LEU A 97 -0.91 2.00 15.80
C LEU A 97 -1.30 1.90 17.27
N ARG A 98 -1.02 2.97 18.02
CA ARG A 98 -1.30 3.09 19.44
C ARG A 98 -2.21 4.28 19.68
N VAL A 99 -3.23 4.09 20.50
CA VAL A 99 -4.19 5.12 20.85
C VAL A 99 -4.14 5.30 22.35
N SER A 100 -3.89 6.53 22.82
CA SER A 100 -3.74 6.81 24.26
C SER A 100 -4.60 8.01 24.67
N PRO A 101 -5.27 7.93 25.83
CA PRO A 101 -5.91 9.12 26.39
C PRO A 101 -4.83 10.11 26.86
N ILE A 102 -5.18 11.38 26.84
CA ILE A 102 -4.32 12.45 27.34
C ILE A 102 -4.88 12.92 28.68
N PRO A 103 -4.11 12.79 29.79
CA PRO A 103 -4.60 13.19 31.10
C PRO A 103 -5.13 14.62 31.11
N GLY A 104 -6.33 14.78 31.65
CA GLY A 104 -7.00 16.08 31.73
C GLY A 104 -7.72 16.53 30.45
N GLU A 105 -7.70 15.72 29.38
CA GLU A 105 -8.27 16.09 28.09
C GLU A 105 -9.42 15.15 27.72
N PRO A 106 -10.67 15.47 28.10
CA PRO A 106 -11.79 14.54 27.90
C PRO A 106 -12.27 14.40 26.47
N GLN A 107 -11.76 15.23 25.55
CA GLN A 107 -12.18 15.22 24.14
C GLN A 107 -11.01 14.98 23.17
N LYS A 108 -9.91 14.45 23.67
CA LYS A 108 -8.70 14.23 22.85
C LYS A 108 -8.16 12.82 23.00
N LEU A 109 -7.52 12.34 21.93
CA LEU A 109 -6.76 11.09 21.92
C LEU A 109 -5.43 11.33 21.22
N LEU A 110 -4.37 10.77 21.77
CA LEU A 110 -3.04 10.77 21.12
C LEU A 110 -2.88 9.51 20.30
N LEU A 111 -2.56 9.68 19.02
CA LEU A 111 -2.28 8.60 18.10
C LEU A 111 -0.79 8.58 17.78
N GLU A 112 -0.21 7.39 17.77
CA GLU A 112 1.18 7.17 17.37
C GLU A 112 1.25 5.89 16.54
N TRP A 113 2.10 5.88 15.52
CA TRP A 113 2.28 4.72 14.66
C TRP A 113 3.69 4.69 14.09
N ASN A 114 4.04 3.60 13.44
CA ASN A 114 5.30 3.46 12.73
C ASN A 114 5.04 3.38 11.24
N PRO A 115 5.98 3.86 10.39
CA PRO A 115 5.93 3.57 8.95
C PRO A 115 5.94 2.06 8.73
N PRO A 116 5.42 1.58 7.59
CA PRO A 116 5.51 0.16 7.28
C PRO A 116 6.98 -0.27 7.21
N SER A 117 7.30 -1.42 7.81
CA SER A 117 8.67 -1.93 7.84
C SER A 117 9.18 -2.30 6.44
N SER A 118 8.29 -2.57 5.51
CA SER A 118 8.62 -2.84 4.11
C SER A 118 9.03 -1.60 3.32
N TRP A 119 8.82 -0.39 3.85
CA TRP A 119 9.24 0.86 3.22
C TRP A 119 10.67 1.15 3.64
N PRO A 120 11.69 0.99 2.73
CA PRO A 120 13.08 0.89 3.18
C PRO A 120 13.74 2.20 3.56
N PHE A 121 13.34 3.32 2.96
CA PHE A 121 14.05 4.60 3.13
C PHE A 121 13.10 5.76 3.41
N PRO A 122 12.40 5.77 4.58
CA PRO A 122 11.45 6.85 4.88
C PRO A 122 12.10 8.21 5.03
N GLU A 123 13.41 8.28 5.29
CA GLU A 123 14.15 9.54 5.38
C GLU A 123 14.35 10.19 4.01
N TYR A 124 14.53 9.40 2.96
CA TYR A 124 14.74 9.87 1.59
C TYR A 124 13.47 9.91 0.77
N PHE A 125 12.51 9.05 1.09
CA PHE A 125 11.21 8.99 0.44
C PHE A 125 10.14 9.07 1.53
N PRO A 126 9.87 10.29 2.03
CA PRO A 126 8.94 10.44 3.16
C PRO A 126 7.52 10.07 2.79
N LEU A 127 6.77 9.60 3.78
CA LEU A 127 5.38 9.22 3.65
C LEU A 127 4.48 10.31 4.24
N GLN A 128 3.25 10.35 3.76
CA GLN A 128 2.17 11.10 4.37
C GLN A 128 1.09 10.13 4.83
N TYR A 129 0.30 10.53 5.81
CA TYR A 129 -0.65 9.67 6.49
C TYR A 129 -2.04 10.28 6.54
N ARG A 130 -3.03 9.44 6.38
CA ARG A 130 -4.44 9.81 6.52
C ARG A 130 -5.04 8.97 7.64
N ILE A 131 -5.85 9.59 8.48
CA ILE A 131 -6.45 8.96 9.66
C ILE A 131 -7.95 8.89 9.47
N ARG A 132 -8.50 7.73 9.77
CA ARG A 132 -9.94 7.50 9.77
C ARG A 132 -10.36 7.09 11.18
N TYR A 133 -11.41 7.71 11.70
CA TYR A 133 -11.91 7.36 13.03
C TYR A 133 -13.44 7.44 13.09
N SER A 134 -14.03 6.63 13.97
CA SER A 134 -15.46 6.58 14.18
C SER A 134 -15.73 6.22 15.62
N ARG A 135 -16.94 6.61 16.08
CA ARG A 135 -17.41 6.17 17.40
C ARG A 135 -17.90 4.73 17.31
N ASP A 136 -17.95 4.07 18.47
CA ASP A 136 -18.52 2.74 18.56
C ASP A 136 -19.99 2.77 18.10
N ASN A 137 -20.38 1.80 17.26
CA ASN A 137 -21.70 1.71 16.63
C ASN A 137 -22.03 2.83 15.63
N ASP A 138 -21.05 3.63 15.23
CA ASP A 138 -21.23 4.64 14.19
C ASP A 138 -20.74 4.07 12.86
N SER A 139 -21.54 4.20 11.80
CA SER A 139 -21.18 3.68 10.48
C SER A 139 -20.42 4.69 9.61
N ASP A 140 -20.41 5.98 9.99
CA ASP A 140 -19.83 7.04 9.17
C ASP A 140 -18.49 7.52 9.75
N PRO A 141 -17.36 6.97 9.27
CA PRO A 141 -16.06 7.40 9.75
C PRO A 141 -15.72 8.81 9.27
N THR A 142 -14.99 9.54 10.11
CA THR A 142 -14.38 10.81 9.76
C THR A 142 -12.94 10.57 9.33
N THR A 143 -12.53 11.21 8.24
CA THR A 143 -11.17 11.12 7.73
C THR A 143 -10.50 12.47 7.83
N VAL A 144 -9.27 12.50 8.35
CA VAL A 144 -8.46 13.71 8.48
C VAL A 144 -7.07 13.47 7.90
N GLY A 145 -6.40 14.57 7.54
CA GLY A 145 -5.08 14.55 6.92
C GLY A 145 -5.11 15.08 5.49
N PRO A 146 -4.01 14.93 4.74
CA PRO A 146 -2.83 14.15 5.10
C PRO A 146 -1.87 14.86 6.07
N TYR A 147 -1.14 14.07 6.83
CA TYR A 147 -0.11 14.54 7.77
C TYR A 147 1.22 13.83 7.50
N GLU A 148 2.33 14.51 7.79
CA GLU A 148 3.66 13.94 7.53
C GLU A 148 4.30 13.29 8.77
N LEU A 149 3.84 13.63 9.96
CA LEU A 149 4.36 13.07 11.21
C LEU A 149 3.72 11.71 11.49
N THR A 150 4.40 10.92 12.30
CA THR A 150 3.90 9.60 12.74
C THR A 150 3.13 9.66 14.06
N SER A 151 2.66 10.85 14.42
CA SER A 151 1.80 11.06 15.57
C SER A 151 0.80 12.18 15.27
N HIS A 152 -0.34 12.12 15.92
CA HIS A 152 -1.38 13.13 15.77
C HIS A 152 -2.30 13.13 16.98
N THR A 153 -2.78 14.30 17.37
CA THR A 153 -3.78 14.44 18.44
C THR A 153 -5.15 14.67 17.80
N LEU A 154 -6.06 13.73 17.97
CA LEU A 154 -7.46 13.94 17.61
C LEU A 154 -8.12 14.84 18.64
N THR A 155 -8.93 15.79 18.18
CA THR A 155 -9.62 16.76 19.01
C THR A 155 -11.13 16.70 18.75
N ASP A 156 -11.90 17.35 19.61
CA ASP A 156 -13.37 17.45 19.48
C ASP A 156 -14.07 16.09 19.42
N LEU A 157 -13.52 15.12 20.15
CA LEU A 157 -14.08 13.78 20.23
C LEU A 157 -15.22 13.75 21.26
N GLU A 158 -16.11 12.76 21.13
CA GLU A 158 -17.17 12.53 22.10
C GLU A 158 -16.58 12.05 23.43
N PRO A 159 -16.84 12.75 24.55
CA PRO A 159 -16.30 12.35 25.85
C PRO A 159 -16.78 10.95 26.28
N ALA A 160 -15.90 10.23 26.99
CA ALA A 160 -16.21 8.91 27.59
C ALA A 160 -16.74 7.88 26.58
N THR A 161 -16.35 8.03 25.32
CA THR A 161 -16.86 7.19 24.22
C THR A 161 -15.71 6.46 23.57
N LEU A 162 -15.87 5.17 23.29
CA LEU A 162 -14.89 4.37 22.59
C LEU A 162 -14.84 4.79 21.12
N HIS A 163 -13.64 5.08 20.64
CA HIS A 163 -13.38 5.41 19.25
C HIS A 163 -12.51 4.34 18.60
N HIS A 164 -12.73 4.09 17.32
CA HIS A 164 -11.96 3.16 16.52
C HIS A 164 -11.17 3.93 15.48
N ILE A 165 -9.89 3.65 15.35
CA ILE A 165 -8.95 4.41 14.54
C ILE A 165 -8.19 3.50 13.59
N GLN A 166 -7.97 3.98 12.37
CA GLN A 166 -7.11 3.35 11.37
C GLN A 166 -6.31 4.43 10.65
N VAL A 167 -5.12 4.06 10.18
CA VAL A 167 -4.20 4.96 9.48
C VAL A 167 -3.79 4.33 8.17
N ALA A 168 -3.69 5.14 7.13
CA ALA A 168 -3.17 4.73 5.81
C ALA A 168 -1.98 5.60 5.45
N ALA A 169 -1.06 5.06 4.66
CA ALA A 169 0.16 5.72 4.23
C ALA A 169 0.18 5.91 2.72
N LYS A 170 0.83 6.99 2.27
CA LYS A 170 1.06 7.28 0.86
C LYS A 170 2.40 8.01 0.75
N ASP A 171 3.11 7.85 -0.38
CA ASP A 171 4.26 8.70 -0.63
C ASP A 171 3.84 10.15 -0.93
N LEU A 172 4.79 11.08 -0.94
CA LEU A 172 4.46 12.51 -1.13
C LEU A 172 4.14 12.90 -2.56
N VAL A 173 4.38 12.03 -3.55
CA VAL A 173 4.00 12.33 -4.94
C VAL A 173 2.51 12.11 -5.16
N ASP A 174 1.91 12.94 -5.99
CA ASP A 174 0.45 12.93 -6.17
C ASP A 174 -0.06 11.73 -6.97
N SER A 175 0.80 11.08 -7.73
CA SER A 175 0.42 10.01 -8.64
C SER A 175 0.38 8.61 -8.03
N GLY A 176 0.91 8.43 -6.80
CA GLY A 176 0.82 7.17 -6.08
C GLY A 176 -0.54 6.97 -5.41
N GLU A 177 -0.69 5.85 -4.71
CA GLU A 177 -1.93 5.52 -3.99
C GLU A 177 -1.70 5.35 -2.50
N PHE A 178 -2.75 5.61 -1.72
CA PHE A 178 -2.76 5.26 -0.31
C PHE A 178 -2.75 3.75 -0.12
N SER A 179 -2.04 3.30 0.91
CA SER A 179 -2.10 1.91 1.36
C SER A 179 -3.52 1.53 1.76
N ALA A 180 -3.77 0.24 1.95
CA ALA A 180 -4.93 -0.19 2.71
C ALA A 180 -4.87 0.40 4.12
N TRP A 181 -6.01 0.48 4.80
CA TRP A 181 -6.06 0.95 6.18
C TRP A 181 -5.34 -0.04 7.10
N SER A 182 -4.65 0.50 8.10
CA SER A 182 -4.01 -0.32 9.14
C SER A 182 -5.06 -1.16 9.90
N PRO A 183 -4.64 -2.19 10.65
CA PRO A 183 -5.52 -2.82 11.62
C PRO A 183 -6.09 -1.78 12.58
N ARG A 184 -7.32 -2.01 13.01
CA ARG A 184 -8.04 -1.08 13.86
C ARG A 184 -7.47 -1.04 15.27
N ALA A 185 -7.25 0.15 15.79
CA ALA A 185 -6.96 0.38 17.20
C ALA A 185 -8.09 1.17 17.81
N SER A 186 -8.26 1.07 19.13
CA SER A 186 -9.38 1.69 19.81
C SER A 186 -8.92 2.38 21.09
N GLY A 187 -9.62 3.44 21.48
CA GLY A 187 -9.37 4.15 22.72
C GLY A 187 -10.52 5.04 23.12
N THR A 188 -10.57 5.35 24.41
CA THR A 188 -11.56 6.25 25.02
C THR A 188 -10.82 7.46 25.57
N PRO A 189 -11.31 8.70 25.32
CA PRO A 189 -10.69 9.89 25.90
C PRO A 189 -10.65 9.83 27.42
N TRP A 190 -9.78 10.64 28.00
CA TRP A 190 -9.56 10.68 29.46
C TRP A 190 -10.88 10.87 30.22
N VAL A 191 -11.08 10.01 31.24
CA VAL A 191 -12.21 10.09 32.17
C VAL A 191 -11.60 10.18 33.56
N GLY A 192 -11.68 11.36 34.15
CA GLY A 192 -11.05 11.56 35.45
C GLY A 192 -11.80 12.46 36.37
#